data_5882a5e04398dcbfb52ebc9b58effd6b
#
_entry.id   5882a5e04398dcbfb52ebc9b58effd6b
#
_cell.length_a   1.000
_cell.length_b   1.000
_cell.length_c   1.000
_cell.angle_alpha   90.00
_cell.angle_beta   90.00
_cell.angle_gamma   90.00
#
_symmetry.space_group_name_H-M   'P 1'
#
loop_
_entity.id
_entity.type
_entity.pdbx_description
1 polymer ?
#
loop_
_entity_poly.entity_id
_entity_poly.type
_entity_poly.pdbx_seq_one_letter_code
_entity_poly.pdbx_strand_id
1 'polypeptide(L)'
;MLRADLRHMPRVTMMGQVAQPVGWQNHLARLDVHMLILVHGGDMVFDVGENRHVLGSGGWLLMLPGEGYRANSRQGCQYTFIHFLMEEPMRRVQAADEGEWIGPRGFPYMLPVSEREHVLYLPESGRLTGGQEKIRAMLTECDVLRCGMNASRKLRVDLHLAEILSLLDVCSGQTGAGGYPPVLSRMLHHIHEHYAETLTLSYLSDTFHLSRQYIMRLFGKHLHTTVTRYITRLKMTHALELLRYSTFRVGAVAEMLGYSNAYYFCRVFRQHFGMTPTEYIRDSLGNGQAQALPPDTARPADDGRNGAGHQGHDG
;
A
#
# COMPACT_ATOMS: atom_id res chain seq x y z
N MET A 1 -13.33 -13.43 2.07
CA MET A 1 -12.69 -12.32 1.34
C MET A 1 -12.54 -12.71 -0.12
N LEU A 2 -12.52 -11.73 -1.03
CA LEU A 2 -12.27 -11.93 -2.46
C LEU A 2 -10.80 -11.61 -2.74
N ARG A 3 -10.07 -12.54 -3.36
CA ARG A 3 -8.73 -12.30 -3.89
C ARG A 3 -8.87 -11.81 -5.33
N ALA A 4 -8.40 -10.60 -5.60
CA ALA A 4 -8.37 -9.97 -6.92
C ALA A 4 -6.92 -9.78 -7.37
N ASP A 5 -6.56 -10.34 -8.51
CA ASP A 5 -5.23 -10.22 -9.12
C ASP A 5 -5.27 -9.14 -10.21
N LEU A 6 -4.60 -8.02 -9.96
CA LEU A 6 -4.56 -6.86 -10.87
C LEU A 6 -3.28 -6.81 -11.73
N ARG A 7 -2.48 -7.90 -11.81
CA ARG A 7 -1.37 -7.99 -12.78
C ARG A 7 -1.86 -7.79 -14.22
N HIS A 8 -3.11 -8.21 -14.47
CA HIS A 8 -3.85 -7.89 -15.68
C HIS A 8 -4.98 -6.94 -15.34
N MET A 9 -5.04 -5.83 -16.07
CA MET A 9 -6.01 -4.77 -15.81
C MET A 9 -7.46 -5.27 -15.97
N PRO A 10 -8.36 -4.98 -15.02
CA PRO A 10 -9.77 -5.29 -15.19
C PRO A 10 -10.35 -4.50 -16.37
N ARG A 11 -11.19 -5.13 -17.17
CA ARG A 11 -11.79 -4.53 -18.37
C ARG A 11 -13.28 -4.30 -18.15
N VAL A 12 -13.68 -3.04 -18.08
CA VAL A 12 -15.10 -2.64 -17.97
C VAL A 12 -15.83 -3.05 -19.27
N THR A 13 -16.90 -3.81 -19.14
CA THR A 13 -17.76 -4.19 -20.28
C THR A 13 -19.01 -3.34 -20.35
N MET A 14 -19.58 -2.99 -19.19
CA MET A 14 -20.77 -2.16 -19.08
C MET A 14 -20.72 -1.38 -17.75
N MET A 15 -21.22 -0.17 -17.75
CA MET A 15 -21.46 0.60 -16.53
C MET A 15 -22.62 1.57 -16.74
N GLY A 16 -23.25 1.93 -15.65
CA GLY A 16 -24.33 2.92 -15.68
C GLY A 16 -24.71 3.38 -14.29
N GLN A 17 -25.23 4.60 -14.23
CA GLN A 17 -25.88 5.14 -13.04
C GLN A 17 -27.39 4.98 -13.20
N VAL A 18 -28.04 4.49 -12.16
CA VAL A 18 -29.47 4.15 -12.18
C VAL A 18 -30.13 4.69 -10.91
N ALA A 19 -31.31 5.27 -11.10
CA ALA A 19 -32.24 5.58 -10.02
C ALA A 19 -33.42 4.63 -10.10
N GLN A 20 -33.75 3.98 -9.00
CA GLN A 20 -34.86 3.04 -8.92
C GLN A 20 -35.94 3.56 -7.97
N PRO A 21 -37.21 3.39 -8.32
CA PRO A 21 -38.33 3.86 -7.49
C PRO A 21 -38.50 3.01 -6.22
N VAL A 22 -39.35 3.50 -5.34
CA VAL A 22 -39.80 2.77 -4.16
C VAL A 22 -40.46 1.45 -4.58
N GLY A 23 -40.07 0.36 -3.89
CA GLY A 23 -40.62 -0.97 -4.16
C GLY A 23 -40.02 -1.68 -5.37
N TRP A 24 -38.99 -1.11 -5.96
CA TRP A 24 -38.29 -1.78 -7.08
C TRP A 24 -37.71 -3.15 -6.68
N GLN A 25 -37.81 -4.08 -7.61
CA GLN A 25 -37.25 -5.43 -7.48
C GLN A 25 -36.59 -5.86 -8.80
N ASN A 26 -35.50 -6.60 -8.69
CA ASN A 26 -34.81 -7.23 -9.81
C ASN A 26 -34.33 -8.62 -9.43
N HIS A 27 -34.24 -9.48 -10.45
CA HIS A 27 -33.71 -10.83 -10.29
C HIS A 27 -32.86 -11.20 -11.49
N LEU A 28 -31.67 -11.71 -11.23
CA LEU A 28 -30.78 -12.27 -12.24
C LEU A 28 -30.34 -13.66 -11.81
N ALA A 29 -30.60 -14.66 -12.65
CA ALA A 29 -30.30 -16.05 -12.32
C ALA A 29 -28.78 -16.35 -12.35
N ARG A 30 -28.06 -15.68 -13.22
CA ARG A 30 -26.60 -15.88 -13.37
C ARG A 30 -25.93 -14.65 -13.96
N LEU A 31 -24.80 -14.27 -13.36
CA LEU A 31 -23.85 -13.28 -13.90
C LEU A 31 -22.79 -14.00 -14.75
N ASP A 32 -22.47 -13.46 -15.90
CA ASP A 32 -21.36 -13.98 -16.74
C ASP A 32 -20.07 -13.19 -16.54
N VAL A 33 -20.12 -12.10 -15.78
CA VAL A 33 -19.01 -11.17 -15.52
C VAL A 33 -18.96 -10.81 -14.04
N HIS A 34 -17.89 -10.18 -13.58
CA HIS A 34 -17.90 -9.54 -12.27
C HIS A 34 -18.81 -8.31 -12.27
N MET A 35 -19.44 -8.03 -11.15
CA MET A 35 -20.23 -6.81 -10.98
C MET A 35 -19.87 -6.10 -9.68
N LEU A 36 -19.58 -4.80 -9.79
CA LEU A 36 -19.46 -3.89 -8.66
C LEU A 36 -20.70 -3.01 -8.61
N ILE A 37 -21.34 -2.95 -7.45
CA ILE A 37 -22.43 -2.02 -7.12
C ILE A 37 -21.89 -0.99 -6.14
N LEU A 38 -22.23 0.28 -6.37
CA LEU A 38 -21.92 1.42 -5.49
C LEU A 38 -23.19 2.20 -5.24
N VAL A 39 -23.70 2.23 -4.01
CA VAL A 39 -24.94 2.91 -3.62
C VAL A 39 -24.64 4.35 -3.26
N HIS A 40 -25.28 5.29 -3.93
CA HIS A 40 -25.13 6.74 -3.71
C HIS A 40 -26.21 7.32 -2.79
N GLY A 41 -27.41 6.75 -2.83
CA GLY A 41 -28.55 7.21 -2.02
C GLY A 41 -29.62 6.14 -1.89
N GLY A 42 -30.43 6.24 -0.85
CA GLY A 42 -31.45 5.25 -0.52
C GLY A 42 -30.90 3.97 0.09
N ASP A 43 -31.62 2.88 -0.09
CA ASP A 43 -31.27 1.54 0.40
C ASP A 43 -31.39 0.49 -0.70
N MET A 44 -30.54 -0.53 -0.64
CA MET A 44 -30.63 -1.71 -1.49
C MET A 44 -30.39 -2.97 -0.67
N VAL A 45 -31.14 -4.00 -0.93
CA VAL A 45 -30.95 -5.32 -0.38
C VAL A 45 -30.65 -6.28 -1.52
N PHE A 46 -29.55 -7.01 -1.41
CA PHE A 46 -29.16 -8.07 -2.31
C PHE A 46 -29.15 -9.41 -1.58
N ASP A 47 -29.85 -10.39 -2.13
CA ASP A 47 -29.72 -11.78 -1.73
C ASP A 47 -28.88 -12.48 -2.83
N VAL A 48 -27.63 -12.87 -2.48
CA VAL A 48 -26.67 -13.53 -3.38
C VAL A 48 -26.36 -14.92 -2.80
N GLY A 49 -26.86 -15.97 -3.44
CA GLY A 49 -26.85 -17.32 -2.87
C GLY A 49 -27.58 -17.34 -1.52
N GLU A 50 -26.88 -17.75 -0.45
CA GLU A 50 -27.39 -17.76 0.93
C GLU A 50 -27.11 -16.44 1.70
N ASN A 51 -26.32 -15.53 1.12
CA ASN A 51 -25.88 -14.32 1.78
C ASN A 51 -26.81 -13.15 1.45
N ARG A 52 -27.17 -12.41 2.51
CA ARG A 52 -27.97 -11.20 2.42
C ARG A 52 -27.12 -9.96 2.73
N HIS A 53 -27.06 -9.04 1.78
CA HIS A 53 -26.33 -7.77 1.88
C HIS A 53 -27.31 -6.61 1.91
N VAL A 54 -27.23 -5.79 2.97
CA VAL A 54 -28.03 -4.57 3.13
C VAL A 54 -27.11 -3.37 2.93
N LEU A 55 -27.32 -2.62 1.87
CA LEU A 55 -26.48 -1.50 1.45
C LEU A 55 -27.26 -0.20 1.58
N GLY A 56 -26.75 0.74 2.35
CA GLY A 56 -27.20 2.14 2.35
C GLY A 56 -26.23 3.02 1.56
N SER A 57 -26.41 4.33 1.64
CA SER A 57 -25.51 5.29 0.97
C SER A 57 -24.06 5.08 1.36
N GLY A 58 -23.17 5.04 0.37
CA GLY A 58 -21.75 4.68 0.50
C GLY A 58 -21.48 3.16 0.60
N GLY A 59 -22.54 2.34 0.60
CA GLY A 59 -22.43 0.87 0.55
C GLY A 59 -21.99 0.39 -0.82
N TRP A 60 -21.29 -0.73 -0.85
CA TRP A 60 -20.85 -1.38 -2.08
C TRP A 60 -20.89 -2.91 -1.96
N LEU A 61 -21.00 -3.57 -3.10
CA LEU A 61 -21.05 -5.02 -3.23
C LEU A 61 -20.28 -5.46 -4.48
N LEU A 62 -19.43 -6.46 -4.33
CA LEU A 62 -18.76 -7.19 -5.43
C LEU A 62 -19.41 -8.55 -5.60
N MET A 63 -19.78 -8.88 -6.81
CA MET A 63 -20.33 -10.19 -7.19
C MET A 63 -19.45 -10.87 -8.23
N LEU A 64 -19.39 -12.19 -8.15
CA LEU A 64 -18.53 -13.03 -8.98
C LEU A 64 -19.29 -13.57 -10.21
N PRO A 65 -18.60 -13.90 -11.31
CA PRO A 65 -19.17 -14.67 -12.40
C PRO A 65 -19.75 -16.01 -11.89
N GLY A 66 -20.87 -16.41 -12.43
CA GLY A 66 -21.59 -17.63 -12.05
C GLY A 66 -22.64 -17.42 -10.95
N GLU A 67 -22.62 -16.30 -10.24
CA GLU A 67 -23.60 -15.99 -9.20
C GLU A 67 -24.89 -15.41 -9.78
N GLY A 68 -26.00 -15.72 -9.11
CA GLY A 68 -27.27 -15.06 -9.31
C GLY A 68 -27.63 -14.20 -8.11
N TYR A 69 -28.53 -13.24 -8.30
CA TYR A 69 -29.00 -12.40 -7.20
C TYR A 69 -30.47 -12.03 -7.31
N ARG A 70 -31.05 -11.69 -6.17
CA ARG A 70 -32.29 -10.92 -6.06
C ARG A 70 -31.98 -9.60 -5.42
N ALA A 71 -32.49 -8.53 -5.97
CA ALA A 71 -32.29 -7.19 -5.43
C ALA A 71 -33.62 -6.48 -5.24
N ASN A 72 -33.74 -5.70 -4.17
CA ASN A 72 -34.89 -4.86 -3.93
C ASN A 72 -34.50 -3.57 -3.21
N SER A 73 -35.35 -2.56 -3.33
CA SER A 73 -35.23 -1.32 -2.56
C SER A 73 -36.61 -0.96 -2.01
N ARG A 74 -36.68 -0.66 -0.73
CA ARG A 74 -37.93 -0.27 -0.06
C ARG A 74 -38.21 1.23 -0.16
N GLN A 75 -37.17 2.04 -0.19
CA GLN A 75 -37.28 3.51 -0.18
C GLN A 75 -36.88 4.17 -1.50
N GLY A 76 -36.54 3.34 -2.51
CA GLY A 76 -35.88 3.79 -3.72
C GLY A 76 -34.39 3.92 -3.51
N CYS A 77 -33.62 3.90 -4.58
CA CYS A 77 -32.17 3.96 -4.51
C CYS A 77 -31.56 4.61 -5.75
N GLN A 78 -30.36 5.16 -5.55
CA GLN A 78 -29.47 5.59 -6.62
C GLN A 78 -28.16 4.83 -6.50
N TYR A 79 -27.73 4.20 -7.57
CA TYR A 79 -26.51 3.41 -7.57
C TYR A 79 -25.81 3.42 -8.92
N THR A 80 -24.52 3.12 -8.90
CA THR A 80 -23.75 2.79 -10.09
C THR A 80 -23.50 1.29 -10.10
N PHE A 81 -23.70 0.67 -11.26
CA PHE A 81 -23.21 -0.67 -11.52
C PHE A 81 -22.06 -0.65 -12.52
N ILE A 82 -21.07 -1.53 -12.33
CA ILE A 82 -19.94 -1.72 -13.23
C ILE A 82 -19.78 -3.22 -13.48
N HIS A 83 -19.98 -3.65 -14.72
CA HIS A 83 -19.67 -5.01 -15.17
C HIS A 83 -18.26 -5.02 -15.75
N PHE A 84 -17.48 -6.02 -15.39
CA PHE A 84 -16.09 -6.10 -15.84
C PHE A 84 -15.58 -7.54 -15.92
N LEU A 85 -14.58 -7.72 -16.76
CA LEU A 85 -13.85 -8.97 -16.92
C LEU A 85 -12.46 -8.83 -16.30
N MET A 86 -11.99 -9.92 -15.74
CA MET A 86 -10.60 -10.10 -15.30
C MET A 86 -10.05 -11.35 -15.96
N GLU A 87 -8.77 -11.34 -16.31
CA GLU A 87 -8.09 -12.50 -16.92
C GLU A 87 -8.05 -13.67 -15.92
N GLU A 88 -7.66 -13.38 -14.66
CA GLU A 88 -7.86 -14.28 -13.54
C GLU A 88 -9.11 -13.85 -12.76
N PRO A 89 -10.22 -14.58 -12.81
CA PRO A 89 -11.43 -14.23 -12.07
C PRO A 89 -11.16 -14.11 -10.55
N MET A 90 -11.80 -13.14 -9.92
CA MET A 90 -11.78 -13.05 -8.44
C MET A 90 -12.30 -14.36 -7.85
N ARG A 91 -11.72 -14.77 -6.74
CA ARG A 91 -12.13 -15.97 -6.01
C ARG A 91 -12.23 -15.74 -4.51
N ARG A 92 -13.13 -16.47 -3.85
CA ARG A 92 -13.22 -16.48 -2.39
C ARG A 92 -12.03 -17.17 -1.78
N VAL A 93 -11.44 -16.55 -0.74
CA VAL A 93 -10.36 -17.09 0.07
C VAL A 93 -10.70 -16.97 1.55
N GLN A 94 -10.24 -17.91 2.37
CA GLN A 94 -10.56 -17.91 3.81
C GLN A 94 -9.75 -16.87 4.58
N ALA A 95 -8.49 -16.66 4.18
CA ALA A 95 -7.61 -15.65 4.74
C ALA A 95 -6.81 -14.98 3.62
N ALA A 96 -6.36 -13.75 3.88
CA ALA A 96 -5.32 -13.16 3.05
C ALA A 96 -4.08 -14.03 3.18
N ASP A 97 -3.53 -14.43 2.05
CA ASP A 97 -2.24 -15.07 2.00
C ASP A 97 -1.20 -13.96 2.22
N GLU A 98 -0.82 -13.78 3.48
CA GLU A 98 0.21 -12.82 3.91
C GLU A 98 1.55 -13.32 3.38
N GLY A 99 1.80 -13.06 2.10
CA GLY A 99 3.10 -13.32 1.49
C GLY A 99 4.18 -12.50 2.15
N GLU A 100 5.36 -13.09 2.25
CA GLU A 100 6.54 -12.43 2.75
C GLU A 100 6.79 -11.13 1.96
N TRP A 101 6.67 -9.99 2.62
CA TRP A 101 7.02 -8.69 2.07
C TRP A 101 8.53 -8.64 1.85
N ILE A 102 8.96 -8.86 0.65
CA ILE A 102 10.33 -8.58 0.24
C ILE A 102 10.39 -7.07 0.00
N GLY A 103 10.63 -6.31 1.06
CA GLY A 103 10.90 -4.89 0.93
C GLY A 103 12.07 -4.65 -0.02
N PRO A 104 12.15 -3.50 -0.72
CA PRO A 104 13.20 -3.22 -1.67
C PRO A 104 14.55 -3.30 -0.95
N ARG A 105 15.33 -4.29 -1.30
CA ARG A 105 16.70 -4.41 -0.86
C ARG A 105 17.50 -3.38 -1.65
N GLY A 106 17.76 -2.24 -1.05
CA GLY A 106 18.79 -1.31 -1.51
C GLY A 106 18.36 -0.11 -2.35
N PHE A 107 17.12 0.02 -2.84
CA PHE A 107 16.67 1.18 -3.60
C PHE A 107 15.32 1.72 -3.10
N PRO A 108 15.27 2.98 -2.66
CA PRO A 108 14.08 3.58 -2.05
C PRO A 108 12.96 3.97 -3.01
N TYR A 109 13.30 4.20 -4.27
CA TYR A 109 12.34 4.50 -5.33
C TYR A 109 11.93 3.26 -6.14
N MET A 110 12.54 2.12 -5.90
CA MET A 110 11.96 0.87 -6.37
C MET A 110 10.82 0.54 -5.43
N LEU A 111 9.61 0.68 -5.92
CA LEU A 111 8.47 0.05 -5.29
C LEU A 111 8.83 -1.43 -5.08
N PRO A 112 8.51 -2.02 -3.94
CA PRO A 112 8.81 -3.42 -3.69
C PRO A 112 8.22 -4.24 -4.85
N VAL A 113 9.05 -5.07 -5.48
CA VAL A 113 8.62 -5.99 -6.54
C VAL A 113 8.43 -7.36 -5.90
N SER A 114 7.19 -7.76 -5.62
CA SER A 114 6.85 -9.12 -5.22
C SER A 114 5.89 -9.72 -6.24
N GLU A 115 5.86 -11.03 -6.37
CA GLU A 115 4.87 -11.71 -7.22
C GLU A 115 3.41 -11.43 -6.81
N ARG A 116 3.20 -10.75 -5.67
CA ARG A 116 1.90 -10.43 -5.07
C ARG A 116 1.55 -8.95 -5.03
N GLU A 117 2.34 -8.09 -5.66
CA GLU A 117 2.19 -6.63 -5.61
C GLU A 117 0.85 -6.11 -6.11
N HIS A 118 0.21 -6.84 -6.99
CA HIS A 118 -1.03 -6.45 -7.64
C HIS A 118 -2.21 -7.29 -7.16
N VAL A 119 -2.10 -7.93 -5.99
CA VAL A 119 -3.19 -8.75 -5.43
C VAL A 119 -3.89 -7.98 -4.31
N LEU A 120 -5.18 -7.74 -4.49
CA LEU A 120 -6.06 -7.15 -3.47
C LEU A 120 -6.86 -8.25 -2.78
N TYR A 121 -7.17 -8.02 -1.51
CA TYR A 121 -8.06 -8.87 -0.71
C TYR A 121 -9.25 -8.07 -0.20
N LEU A 122 -10.33 -8.11 -0.93
CA LEU A 122 -11.52 -7.30 -0.70
C LEU A 122 -12.58 -8.09 0.06
N PRO A 123 -13.35 -7.49 1.00
CA PRO A 123 -14.60 -8.10 1.43
C PRO A 123 -15.58 -8.20 0.26
N GLU A 124 -16.61 -9.02 0.36
CA GLU A 124 -17.63 -9.10 -0.69
C GLU A 124 -18.50 -7.84 -0.72
N SER A 125 -18.73 -7.24 0.43
CA SER A 125 -19.47 -5.98 0.56
C SER A 125 -18.89 -5.15 1.69
N GLY A 126 -19.16 -3.87 1.66
CA GLY A 126 -18.69 -2.95 2.70
C GLY A 126 -19.35 -1.57 2.58
N ARG A 127 -18.84 -0.65 3.39
CA ARG A 127 -19.21 0.76 3.34
C ARG A 127 -17.96 1.61 3.26
N LEU A 128 -17.97 2.59 2.38
CA LEU A 128 -16.88 3.54 2.26
C LEU A 128 -16.82 4.43 3.51
N THR A 129 -15.69 4.42 4.19
CA THR A 129 -15.40 5.31 5.34
C THR A 129 -14.66 6.58 4.92
N GLY A 130 -14.23 6.66 3.65
CA GLY A 130 -13.55 7.78 3.02
C GLY A 130 -13.45 7.57 1.51
N GLY A 131 -12.84 8.51 0.79
CA GLY A 131 -12.63 8.39 -0.67
C GLY A 131 -13.89 8.48 -1.54
N GLN A 132 -15.07 8.70 -0.97
CA GLN A 132 -16.35 8.75 -1.70
C GLN A 132 -16.36 9.83 -2.78
N GLU A 133 -15.81 11.01 -2.50
CA GLU A 133 -15.74 12.11 -3.48
C GLU A 133 -14.83 11.75 -4.65
N LYS A 134 -13.68 11.10 -4.36
CA LYS A 134 -12.74 10.66 -5.39
C LYS A 134 -13.38 9.60 -6.29
N ILE A 135 -14.06 8.60 -5.72
CA ILE A 135 -14.78 7.58 -6.49
C ILE A 135 -15.89 8.24 -7.32
N ARG A 136 -16.64 9.18 -6.77
CA ARG A 136 -17.68 9.90 -7.52
C ARG A 136 -17.11 10.70 -8.68
N ALA A 137 -15.97 11.39 -8.49
CA ALA A 137 -15.30 12.12 -9.56
C ALA A 137 -14.84 11.18 -10.69
N MET A 138 -14.26 10.03 -10.37
CA MET A 138 -13.88 9.01 -11.36
C MET A 138 -15.07 8.45 -12.12
N LEU A 139 -16.18 8.17 -11.44
CA LEU A 139 -17.41 7.70 -12.10
C LEU A 139 -17.99 8.75 -13.04
N THR A 140 -17.99 10.02 -12.64
CA THR A 140 -18.43 11.14 -13.48
C THR A 140 -17.53 11.26 -14.73
N GLU A 141 -16.22 11.12 -14.57
CA GLU A 141 -15.28 11.13 -15.70
C GLU A 141 -15.54 9.93 -16.63
N CYS A 142 -15.81 8.73 -16.08
CA CYS A 142 -16.16 7.56 -16.88
C CYS A 142 -17.41 7.79 -17.73
N ASP A 143 -18.43 8.48 -17.19
CA ASP A 143 -19.65 8.80 -17.95
C ASP A 143 -19.35 9.74 -19.14
N VAL A 144 -18.48 10.73 -18.94
CA VAL A 144 -18.00 11.61 -20.03
C VAL A 144 -17.18 10.82 -21.07
N LEU A 145 -16.28 9.95 -20.62
CA LEU A 145 -15.45 9.15 -21.50
C LEU A 145 -16.24 8.16 -22.37
N ARG A 146 -17.39 7.70 -21.92
CA ARG A 146 -18.29 6.81 -22.69
C ARG A 146 -18.86 7.47 -23.94
N CYS A 147 -18.94 8.78 -23.97
CA CYS A 147 -19.37 9.53 -25.17
C CYS A 147 -18.23 9.54 -26.20
N GLY A 148 -18.30 8.71 -27.22
CA GLY A 148 -17.27 8.60 -28.27
C GLY A 148 -16.06 7.73 -27.89
N MET A 149 -16.32 6.50 -27.50
CA MET A 149 -15.33 5.51 -27.07
C MET A 149 -14.24 5.27 -28.13
N ASN A 150 -13.00 5.37 -27.72
CA ASN A 150 -11.81 4.93 -28.44
C ASN A 150 -10.84 4.19 -27.49
N ALA A 151 -9.75 3.64 -28.02
CA ALA A 151 -8.81 2.85 -27.22
C ALA A 151 -8.26 3.62 -26.01
N SER A 152 -7.90 4.89 -26.14
CA SER A 152 -7.38 5.71 -25.06
C SER A 152 -8.43 5.97 -23.98
N ARG A 153 -9.66 6.31 -24.36
CA ARG A 153 -10.77 6.51 -23.43
C ARG A 153 -11.15 5.20 -22.70
N LYS A 154 -11.16 4.10 -23.45
CA LYS A 154 -11.41 2.76 -22.86
C LYS A 154 -10.38 2.42 -21.81
N LEU A 155 -9.09 2.64 -22.10
CA LEU A 155 -8.02 2.42 -21.13
C LEU A 155 -8.20 3.27 -19.86
N ARG A 156 -8.61 4.54 -19.97
CA ARG A 156 -8.87 5.39 -18.81
C ARG A 156 -10.01 4.87 -17.94
N VAL A 157 -11.09 4.36 -18.56
CA VAL A 157 -12.21 3.75 -17.81
C VAL A 157 -11.73 2.51 -17.06
N ASP A 158 -10.90 1.66 -17.67
CA ASP A 158 -10.34 0.47 -17.04
C ASP A 158 -9.37 0.83 -15.89
N LEU A 159 -8.55 1.87 -16.05
CA LEU A 159 -7.69 2.42 -15.00
C LEU A 159 -8.50 2.95 -13.80
N HIS A 160 -9.59 3.67 -14.05
CA HIS A 160 -10.47 4.13 -12.96
C HIS A 160 -11.08 2.97 -12.20
N LEU A 161 -11.47 1.88 -12.86
CA LEU A 161 -11.95 0.69 -12.16
C LEU A 161 -10.86 0.07 -11.27
N ALA A 162 -9.62 -0.07 -11.78
CA ALA A 162 -8.52 -0.59 -10.98
C ALA A 162 -8.25 0.30 -9.75
N GLU A 163 -8.31 1.62 -9.91
CA GLU A 163 -8.16 2.57 -8.81
C GLU A 163 -9.32 2.49 -7.82
N ILE A 164 -10.56 2.34 -8.28
CA ILE A 164 -11.74 2.13 -7.41
C ILE A 164 -11.56 0.86 -6.59
N LEU A 165 -11.18 -0.27 -7.18
CA LEU A 165 -10.95 -1.52 -6.47
C LEU A 165 -9.86 -1.34 -5.38
N SER A 166 -8.77 -0.64 -5.69
CA SER A 166 -7.73 -0.32 -4.70
C SER A 166 -8.26 0.56 -3.57
N LEU A 167 -9.12 1.55 -3.86
CA LEU A 167 -9.74 2.38 -2.83
C LEU A 167 -10.73 1.59 -1.96
N LEU A 168 -11.46 0.62 -2.51
CA LEU A 168 -12.31 -0.27 -1.72
C LEU A 168 -11.52 -1.09 -0.72
N ASP A 169 -10.32 -1.55 -1.07
CA ASP A 169 -9.42 -2.24 -0.14
C ASP A 169 -9.02 -1.33 1.04
N VAL A 170 -8.55 -0.13 0.74
CA VAL A 170 -8.11 0.84 1.75
C VAL A 170 -9.26 1.35 2.61
N CYS A 171 -10.42 1.65 2.00
CA CYS A 171 -11.55 2.32 2.68
C CYS A 171 -12.53 1.36 3.36
N SER A 172 -12.41 0.05 3.16
CA SER A 172 -13.31 -0.92 3.80
C SER A 172 -13.06 -1.12 5.30
N GLY A 173 -12.03 -0.51 5.86
CA GLY A 173 -11.74 -0.53 7.29
C GLY A 173 -11.36 -1.92 7.84
N GLN A 174 -11.31 -2.93 7.00
CA GLN A 174 -10.79 -4.24 7.37
C GLN A 174 -9.28 -4.22 7.17
N THR A 175 -8.58 -3.90 8.25
CA THR A 175 -7.12 -4.06 8.36
C THR A 175 -6.76 -5.53 8.35
N GLY A 176 -6.69 -6.12 7.17
CA GLY A 176 -6.31 -7.51 7.03
C GLY A 176 -6.02 -7.84 5.58
N ALA A 177 -4.91 -7.47 5.11
CA ALA A 177 -4.06 -7.90 4.01
C ALA A 177 -3.56 -6.72 3.18
N GLY A 178 -2.52 -6.04 3.65
CA GLY A 178 -1.75 -5.07 2.87
C GLY A 178 -1.79 -3.61 3.34
N GLY A 179 -2.79 -3.20 4.13
CA GLY A 179 -2.84 -1.85 4.70
C GLY A 179 -2.28 -1.80 6.13
N TYR A 180 -1.37 -0.87 6.40
CA TYR A 180 -0.95 -0.60 7.78
C TYR A 180 -2.12 -0.04 8.61
N PRO A 181 -2.18 -0.29 9.93
CA PRO A 181 -3.12 0.40 10.81
C PRO A 181 -3.08 1.91 10.54
N PRO A 182 -4.22 2.63 10.55
CA PRO A 182 -4.27 4.06 10.22
C PRO A 182 -3.27 4.90 11.01
N VAL A 183 -3.01 4.52 12.26
CA VAL A 183 -2.01 5.20 13.09
C VAL A 183 -0.59 4.95 12.58
N LEU A 184 -0.27 3.75 12.11
CA LEU A 184 1.04 3.44 11.52
C LEU A 184 1.21 4.16 10.18
N SER A 185 0.19 4.18 9.33
CA SER A 185 0.22 4.93 8.06
C SER A 185 0.49 6.42 8.28
N ARG A 186 -0.21 7.06 9.24
CA ARG A 186 0.06 8.46 9.61
C ARG A 186 1.47 8.67 10.15
N MET A 187 1.96 7.73 10.94
CA MET A 187 3.32 7.79 11.50
C MET A 187 4.38 7.66 10.41
N LEU A 188 4.19 6.74 9.45
CA LEU A 188 5.08 6.58 8.31
C LEU A 188 5.08 7.84 7.43
N HIS A 189 3.92 8.40 7.14
CA HIS A 189 3.81 9.66 6.41
C HIS A 189 4.57 10.79 7.11
N HIS A 190 4.37 10.98 8.41
CA HIS A 190 5.11 11.95 9.20
C HIS A 190 6.62 11.71 9.17
N ILE A 191 7.08 10.46 9.29
CA ILE A 191 8.50 10.12 9.18
C ILE A 191 9.05 10.50 7.79
N HIS A 192 8.29 10.26 6.72
CA HIS A 192 8.70 10.61 5.36
C HIS A 192 8.74 12.13 5.11
N GLU A 193 7.86 12.90 5.73
CA GLU A 193 7.89 14.37 5.63
C GLU A 193 9.03 15.01 6.43
N HIS A 194 9.40 14.41 7.57
CA HIS A 194 10.36 14.96 8.53
C HIS A 194 11.67 14.14 8.61
N TYR A 195 11.98 13.31 7.62
CA TYR A 195 13.13 12.40 7.68
C TYR A 195 14.48 13.10 7.93
N ALA A 196 14.63 14.36 7.50
CA ALA A 196 15.83 15.15 7.72
C ALA A 196 16.01 15.58 9.18
N GLU A 197 14.96 15.53 9.98
CA GLU A 197 15.00 15.91 11.40
C GLU A 197 15.50 14.77 12.30
N THR A 198 15.69 15.09 13.59
CA THR A 198 16.07 14.10 14.60
C THR A 198 14.82 13.36 15.10
N LEU A 199 14.38 12.37 14.35
CA LEU A 199 13.24 11.52 14.71
C LEU A 199 13.68 10.41 15.66
N THR A 200 13.29 10.49 16.93
CA THR A 200 13.51 9.45 17.94
C THR A 200 12.22 8.71 18.26
N LEU A 201 12.33 7.51 18.85
CA LEU A 201 11.17 6.78 19.35
C LEU A 201 10.39 7.60 20.41
N SER A 202 11.09 8.43 21.22
CA SER A 202 10.46 9.34 22.16
C SER A 202 9.65 10.41 21.45
N TYR A 203 10.26 11.07 20.47
CA TYR A 203 9.58 12.08 19.65
C TYR A 203 8.29 11.53 19.04
N LEU A 204 8.32 10.35 18.43
CA LEU A 204 7.13 9.72 17.87
C LEU A 204 6.10 9.34 18.95
N SER A 205 6.55 8.90 20.12
CA SER A 205 5.68 8.62 21.26
C SER A 205 4.90 9.86 21.70
N ASP A 206 5.58 10.99 21.80
CA ASP A 206 5.00 12.26 22.22
C ASP A 206 4.07 12.85 21.13
N THR A 207 4.51 12.82 19.86
CA THR A 207 3.75 13.34 18.72
C THR A 207 2.45 12.58 18.48
N PHE A 208 2.46 11.25 18.59
CA PHE A 208 1.29 10.41 18.33
C PHE A 208 0.51 10.00 19.57
N HIS A 209 0.94 10.45 20.76
CA HIS A 209 0.35 10.10 22.06
C HIS A 209 0.23 8.58 22.27
N LEU A 210 1.29 7.84 21.90
CA LEU A 210 1.36 6.39 21.99
C LEU A 210 2.54 5.96 22.84
N SER A 211 2.40 4.83 23.55
CA SER A 211 3.53 4.26 24.29
C SER A 211 4.63 3.78 23.33
N ARG A 212 5.90 3.93 23.72
CA ARG A 212 7.07 3.45 22.96
C ARG A 212 6.95 1.95 22.65
N GLN A 213 6.46 1.16 23.58
CA GLN A 213 6.25 -0.29 23.41
C GLN A 213 5.22 -0.60 22.31
N TYR A 214 4.13 0.19 22.26
CA TYR A 214 3.12 0.03 21.23
C TYR A 214 3.67 0.36 19.85
N ILE A 215 4.44 1.45 19.72
CA ILE A 215 5.10 1.83 18.46
C ILE A 215 6.08 0.75 18.02
N MET A 216 6.95 0.26 18.91
CA MET A 216 7.88 -0.84 18.62
C MET A 216 7.14 -2.10 18.14
N ARG A 217 6.01 -2.44 18.78
CA ARG A 217 5.18 -3.58 18.37
C ARG A 217 4.56 -3.37 16.99
N LEU A 218 4.07 -2.17 16.67
CA LEU A 218 3.55 -1.84 15.34
C LEU A 218 4.62 -2.01 14.26
N PHE A 219 5.81 -1.44 14.47
CA PHE A 219 6.93 -1.57 13.52
C PHE A 219 7.40 -3.01 13.39
N GLY A 220 7.53 -3.75 14.51
CA GLY A 220 7.91 -5.16 14.49
C GLY A 220 6.89 -6.03 13.78
N LYS A 221 5.59 -5.83 14.08
CA LYS A 221 4.51 -6.65 13.50
C LYS A 221 4.29 -6.38 12.00
N HIS A 222 4.28 -5.11 11.59
CA HIS A 222 3.85 -4.74 10.24
C HIS A 222 4.99 -4.42 9.28
N LEU A 223 6.17 -4.05 9.79
CA LEU A 223 7.32 -3.65 8.98
C LEU A 223 8.54 -4.56 9.18
N HIS A 224 8.44 -5.52 10.11
CA HIS A 224 9.51 -6.46 10.49
C HIS A 224 10.85 -5.76 10.75
N THR A 225 10.81 -4.53 11.31
CA THR A 225 11.98 -3.70 11.58
C THR A 225 11.78 -2.85 12.83
N THR A 226 12.85 -2.21 13.31
CA THR A 226 12.74 -1.21 14.38
C THR A 226 12.54 0.19 13.79
N VAL A 227 11.96 1.12 14.58
CA VAL A 227 11.78 2.53 14.21
C VAL A 227 13.10 3.16 13.75
N THR A 228 14.15 3.01 14.54
CA THR A 228 15.48 3.56 14.23
C THR A 228 16.04 2.99 12.92
N ARG A 229 15.93 1.68 12.72
CA ARG A 229 16.41 1.03 11.49
C ARG A 229 15.62 1.50 10.27
N TYR A 230 14.31 1.70 10.41
CA TYR A 230 13.46 2.25 9.35
C TYR A 230 13.90 3.67 8.95
N ILE A 231 14.04 4.58 9.94
CA ILE A 231 14.45 5.97 9.71
C ILE A 231 15.87 6.03 9.11
N THR A 232 16.79 5.23 9.64
CA THR A 232 18.16 5.16 9.10
C THR A 232 18.15 4.70 7.65
N ARG A 233 17.39 3.68 7.33
CA ARG A 233 17.24 3.18 5.95
C ARG A 233 16.68 4.27 5.03
N LEU A 234 15.64 4.99 5.47
CA LEU A 234 15.05 6.10 4.72
C LEU A 234 16.08 7.20 4.43
N LYS A 235 16.86 7.61 5.45
CA LYS A 235 17.94 8.61 5.28
C LYS A 235 19.03 8.14 4.32
N MET A 236 19.46 6.88 4.43
CA MET A 236 20.51 6.30 3.55
C MET A 236 20.08 6.25 2.09
N THR A 237 18.86 6.03 1.89
CA THR A 237 18.12 6.07 0.65
C THR A 237 18.20 7.43 -0.03
N HIS A 238 17.76 8.48 0.67
CA HIS A 238 17.90 9.85 0.16
C HIS A 238 19.36 10.25 -0.05
N ALA A 239 20.30 9.67 0.76
CA ALA A 239 21.72 9.85 0.55
C ALA A 239 22.19 9.43 -0.84
N LEU A 240 21.75 8.25 -1.32
CA LEU A 240 22.13 7.76 -2.66
C LEU A 240 21.75 8.74 -3.76
N GLU A 241 20.55 9.31 -3.68
CA GLU A 241 20.05 10.26 -4.67
C GLU A 241 20.84 11.56 -4.66
N LEU A 242 20.96 12.16 -3.46
CA LEU A 242 21.72 13.38 -3.32
C LEU A 242 23.17 13.23 -3.80
N LEU A 243 23.79 12.07 -3.55
CA LEU A 243 25.14 11.78 -4.00
C LEU A 243 25.23 11.47 -5.51
N ARG A 244 24.18 10.94 -6.11
CA ARG A 244 24.15 10.56 -7.54
C ARG A 244 23.83 11.73 -8.47
N TYR A 245 22.85 12.55 -8.07
CA TYR A 245 22.26 13.56 -8.95
C TYR A 245 22.65 15.00 -8.59
N SER A 246 23.46 15.19 -7.57
CA SER A 246 23.88 16.52 -7.14
C SER A 246 25.41 16.67 -7.12
N THR A 247 25.85 17.93 -7.17
CA THR A 247 27.27 18.31 -7.01
C THR A 247 27.63 18.57 -5.54
N PHE A 248 26.76 18.18 -4.60
CA PHE A 248 26.97 18.44 -3.18
C PHE A 248 28.14 17.63 -2.63
N ARG A 249 28.91 18.27 -1.74
CA ARG A 249 29.95 17.59 -0.98
C ARG A 249 29.30 16.63 0.04
N VAL A 250 29.96 15.52 0.33
CA VAL A 250 29.49 14.49 1.27
C VAL A 250 29.05 15.09 2.63
N GLY A 251 29.78 16.11 3.13
CA GLY A 251 29.42 16.81 4.36
C GLY A 251 28.08 17.54 4.27
N ALA A 252 27.82 18.22 3.15
CA ALA A 252 26.54 18.90 2.92
C ALA A 252 25.37 17.91 2.83
N VAL A 253 25.58 16.75 2.17
CA VAL A 253 24.59 15.69 2.13
C VAL A 253 24.29 15.14 3.53
N ALA A 254 25.31 14.96 4.37
CA ALA A 254 25.13 14.56 5.76
C ALA A 254 24.27 15.55 6.55
N GLU A 255 24.52 16.85 6.42
CA GLU A 255 23.70 17.90 7.06
C GLU A 255 22.27 17.92 6.56
N MET A 256 22.05 17.83 5.23
CA MET A 256 20.72 17.76 4.62
C MET A 256 19.88 16.58 5.13
N LEU A 257 20.53 15.50 5.53
CA LEU A 257 19.91 14.31 6.10
C LEU A 257 19.81 14.36 7.63
N GLY A 258 20.15 15.49 8.25
CA GLY A 258 20.09 15.69 9.70
C GLY A 258 21.16 14.96 10.50
N TYR A 259 22.32 14.68 9.89
CA TYR A 259 23.49 14.17 10.60
C TYR A 259 24.38 15.34 11.06
N SER A 260 24.53 15.49 12.35
CA SER A 260 25.42 16.51 12.94
C SER A 260 26.91 16.21 12.71
N ASN A 261 27.26 14.99 12.32
CA ASN A 261 28.62 14.55 12.11
C ASN A 261 28.74 13.74 10.81
N ALA A 262 29.42 14.34 9.82
CA ALA A 262 29.67 13.71 8.51
C ALA A 262 30.46 12.39 8.61
N TYR A 263 31.32 12.25 9.62
CA TYR A 263 32.09 11.01 9.83
C TYR A 263 31.18 9.87 10.27
N TYR A 264 30.20 10.16 11.15
CA TYR A 264 29.19 9.20 11.55
C TYR A 264 28.31 8.82 10.37
N PHE A 265 27.88 9.79 9.56
CA PHE A 265 27.16 9.53 8.32
C PHE A 265 27.92 8.57 7.39
N CYS A 266 29.22 8.83 7.11
CA CYS A 266 30.04 7.98 6.26
C CYS A 266 30.13 6.54 6.81
N ARG A 267 30.23 6.38 8.13
CA ARG A 267 30.24 5.05 8.76
C ARG A 267 28.93 4.31 8.58
N VAL A 268 27.80 4.98 8.82
CA VAL A 268 26.45 4.42 8.65
C VAL A 268 26.21 4.06 7.19
N PHE A 269 26.61 4.94 6.27
CA PHE A 269 26.49 4.70 4.84
C PHE A 269 27.28 3.46 4.41
N ARG A 270 28.55 3.36 4.85
CA ARG A 270 29.38 2.17 4.56
C ARG A 270 28.82 0.90 5.17
N GLN A 271 28.29 0.96 6.38
CA GLN A 271 27.63 -0.17 7.02
C GLN A 271 26.40 -0.64 6.25
N HIS A 272 25.69 0.30 5.59
CA HIS A 272 24.45 0.03 4.87
C HIS A 272 24.69 -0.46 3.43
N PHE A 273 25.69 0.10 2.73
CA PHE A 273 25.94 -0.14 1.31
C PHE A 273 27.27 -0.88 1.03
N GLY A 274 28.08 -1.17 2.02
CA GLY A 274 29.38 -1.84 1.86
C GLY A 274 30.51 -0.95 1.36
N MET A 275 30.22 0.29 0.92
CA MET A 275 31.17 1.24 0.37
C MET A 275 30.97 2.64 0.99
N THR A 276 31.98 3.49 0.92
CA THR A 276 31.88 4.87 1.40
C THR A 276 31.09 5.76 0.40
N PRO A 277 30.53 6.92 0.84
CA PRO A 277 29.88 7.87 -0.07
C PRO A 277 30.80 8.34 -1.22
N THR A 278 32.11 8.52 -0.94
CA THR A 278 33.08 8.95 -1.95
C THR A 278 33.35 7.86 -2.99
N GLU A 279 33.44 6.60 -2.57
CA GLU A 279 33.55 5.45 -3.48
C GLU A 279 32.30 5.35 -4.34
N TYR A 280 31.11 5.51 -3.77
CA TYR A 280 29.84 5.48 -4.49
C TYR A 280 29.77 6.58 -5.58
N ILE A 281 30.18 7.82 -5.26
CA ILE A 281 30.22 8.92 -6.25
C ILE A 281 31.16 8.57 -7.40
N ARG A 282 32.36 8.08 -7.08
CA ARG A 282 33.36 7.71 -8.10
C ARG A 282 32.86 6.60 -9.02
N ASP A 283 32.24 5.58 -8.48
CA ASP A 283 31.68 4.46 -9.23
C ASP A 283 30.48 4.89 -10.08
N SER A 284 29.66 5.81 -9.56
CA SER A 284 28.51 6.37 -10.31
C SER A 284 28.92 7.24 -11.49
N LEU A 285 30.05 7.93 -11.38
CA LEU A 285 30.61 8.78 -12.46
C LEU A 285 31.43 7.95 -13.49
N GLY A 286 31.92 6.79 -13.10
CA GLY A 286 32.77 5.93 -13.95
C GLY A 286 32.02 4.87 -14.76
N ASN A 287 30.82 4.47 -14.34
CA ASN A 287 30.06 3.40 -14.97
C ASN A 287 28.63 3.87 -15.29
N GLY A 288 28.36 4.20 -16.54
CA GLY A 288 27.02 4.47 -17.05
C GLY A 288 26.09 3.23 -17.09
N GLN A 289 26.34 2.21 -16.28
CA GLN A 289 25.50 1.02 -16.14
C GLN A 289 25.34 0.67 -14.66
N ALA A 290 24.08 0.65 -14.19
CA ALA A 290 23.73 0.26 -12.85
C ALA A 290 24.10 -1.21 -12.59
N GLN A 291 25.14 -1.46 -11.79
CA GLN A 291 25.38 -2.77 -11.22
C GLN A 291 24.54 -2.93 -9.95
N ALA A 292 23.80 -4.02 -9.86
CA ALA A 292 23.03 -4.40 -8.69
C ALA A 292 23.95 -4.51 -7.45
N LEU A 293 23.55 -3.86 -6.36
CA LEU A 293 24.24 -3.95 -5.07
C LEU A 293 24.09 -5.35 -4.45
N PRO A 294 25.12 -5.84 -3.74
CA PRO A 294 25.06 -7.15 -3.12
C PRO A 294 24.03 -7.22 -1.98
N PRO A 295 23.48 -8.40 -1.66
CA PRO A 295 22.48 -8.57 -0.62
C PRO A 295 23.02 -8.25 0.78
N ASP A 296 22.13 -7.73 1.62
CA ASP A 296 22.36 -7.36 3.02
C ASP A 296 22.76 -8.58 3.89
N THR A 297 24.05 -8.81 4.05
CA THR A 297 24.64 -9.83 4.95
C THR A 297 25.12 -9.22 6.26
N ALA A 298 24.35 -8.35 6.87
CA ALA A 298 24.69 -7.85 8.21
C ALA A 298 24.12 -8.80 9.29
N ARG A 299 24.86 -9.87 9.61
CA ARG A 299 24.72 -10.50 10.94
C ARG A 299 25.19 -9.50 11.99
N PRO A 300 24.49 -9.36 13.14
CA PRO A 300 24.99 -8.58 14.25
C PRO A 300 26.28 -9.21 14.75
N ALA A 301 27.36 -8.43 14.80
CA ALA A 301 28.58 -8.81 15.50
C ALA A 301 28.23 -8.93 16.99
N ASP A 302 28.40 -10.13 17.50
CA ASP A 302 28.36 -10.47 18.92
C ASP A 302 29.51 -9.72 19.61
N ASP A 303 29.19 -8.72 20.42
CA ASP A 303 30.16 -7.92 21.14
C ASP A 303 30.55 -8.62 22.46
N GLY A 304 31.25 -9.74 22.30
CA GLY A 304 31.86 -10.47 23.38
C GLY A 304 33.08 -9.75 23.97
N ARG A 305 32.83 -8.75 24.82
CA ARG A 305 33.84 -8.23 25.75
C ARG A 305 33.42 -8.55 27.17
N ASN A 306 34.07 -9.54 27.77
CA ASN A 306 34.67 -9.39 29.12
C ASN A 306 35.54 -10.59 29.47
N GLY A 307 36.77 -10.31 29.67
CA GLY A 307 37.73 -11.20 30.22
C GLY A 307 38.92 -10.43 30.70
N ALA A 308 38.73 -9.65 31.75
CA ALA A 308 39.84 -9.05 32.47
C ALA A 308 40.58 -10.13 33.23
N GLY A 309 41.86 -10.23 32.96
CA GLY A 309 42.79 -11.06 33.68
C GLY A 309 42.96 -10.65 35.15
N HIS A 310 43.19 -11.61 35.97
CA HIS A 310 43.89 -11.38 37.23
C HIS A 310 44.99 -12.46 37.38
N GLN A 311 46.20 -11.93 37.42
CA GLN A 311 47.39 -12.66 37.90
C GLN A 311 47.30 -12.81 39.41
N GLY A 312 47.73 -13.91 39.92
CA GLY A 312 47.99 -14.19 41.32
C GLY A 312 48.75 -15.48 41.42
N HIS A 313 49.85 -15.40 41.59
CA HIS A 313 51.01 -15.80 42.32
C HIS A 313 50.74 -16.88 43.38
N ASP A 314 51.70 -17.82 43.47
CA ASP A 314 52.21 -18.64 44.56
C ASP A 314 51.43 -19.91 44.96
N GLY A 315 52.26 -20.97 44.96
CA GLY A 315 52.12 -22.23 45.65
C GLY A 315 52.78 -23.37 44.91
#